data_7d951d47e993ce347a429a6bf4f43c43
#
_entry.id   7d951d47e993ce347a429a6bf4f43c43
#
_cell.length_a   1.000
_cell.length_b   1.000
_cell.length_c   1.000
_cell.angle_alpha   90.00
_cell.angle_beta   90.00
_cell.angle_gamma   90.00
#
_symmetry.space_group_name_H-M   'P 1'
#
loop_
_entity.id
_entity.type
_entity.pdbx_description
1 polymer ?
#
loop_
_entity_poly.entity_id
_entity_poly.type
_entity_poly.pdbx_seq_one_letter_code
_entity_poly.pdbx_strand_id
1 'polypeptide(L)'
;MQIIEVKTDSPIIEQKIREAFPDNHRVMLAIAQAESNLNPSALNPESHNGCDGSFGVFQIACLHVDDPEMLYDVDYNIEIAKKIYNRDGIEIWGAFTDKRYLAYLN
;
A
#
# COMPACT_ATOMS: atom_id res chain seq x y z
N MET A 1 19.00 5.09 -27.21
CA MET A 1 17.96 4.12 -26.84
C MET A 1 17.42 4.42 -25.45
N GLN A 2 16.13 4.45 -25.34
CA GLN A 2 15.50 4.72 -24.07
C GLN A 2 15.44 3.44 -23.24
N ILE A 3 15.85 3.54 -21.99
CA ILE A 3 15.70 2.44 -21.05
C ILE A 3 14.29 2.50 -20.51
N ILE A 4 13.52 1.45 -20.72
CA ILE A 4 12.18 1.34 -20.17
C ILE A 4 12.29 0.63 -18.83
N GLU A 5 11.98 1.34 -17.77
CA GLU A 5 11.92 0.74 -16.46
C GLU A 5 10.68 -0.15 -16.38
N VAL A 6 10.89 -1.42 -16.05
CA VAL A 6 9.79 -2.35 -15.91
C VAL A 6 9.15 -2.15 -14.54
N LYS A 7 7.97 -1.57 -14.53
CA LYS A 7 7.17 -1.40 -13.32
C LYS A 7 5.95 -2.29 -13.41
N THR A 8 5.47 -2.72 -12.26
CA THR A 8 4.19 -3.43 -12.20
C THR A 8 3.08 -2.43 -12.55
N ASP A 9 2.32 -2.74 -13.58
CA ASP A 9 1.27 -1.86 -14.08
C ASP A 9 0.10 -1.73 -13.09
N SER A 10 -0.53 -0.56 -13.07
CA SER A 10 -1.68 -0.29 -12.22
C SER A 10 -2.81 -1.32 -12.37
N PRO A 11 -3.20 -1.76 -13.60
CA PRO A 11 -4.23 -2.79 -13.71
C PRO A 11 -3.85 -4.12 -13.05
N ILE A 12 -2.56 -4.49 -13.08
CA ILE A 12 -2.07 -5.69 -12.42
C ILE A 12 -2.12 -5.52 -10.90
N ILE A 13 -1.74 -4.35 -10.40
CA ILE A 13 -1.80 -4.05 -8.96
C ILE A 13 -3.24 -4.07 -8.48
N GLU A 14 -4.17 -3.48 -9.23
CA GLU A 14 -5.60 -3.53 -8.91
C GLU A 14 -6.09 -4.96 -8.77
N GLN A 15 -5.72 -5.82 -9.72
CA GLN A 15 -6.13 -7.23 -9.70
C GLN A 15 -5.59 -7.94 -8.46
N LYS A 16 -4.34 -7.70 -8.11
CA LYS A 16 -3.71 -8.28 -6.91
C LYS A 16 -4.41 -7.82 -5.63
N ILE A 17 -4.82 -6.56 -5.56
CA ILE A 17 -5.57 -6.04 -4.42
C ILE A 17 -6.94 -6.71 -4.32
N ARG A 18 -7.65 -6.85 -5.44
CA ARG A 18 -8.94 -7.53 -5.45
C ARG A 18 -8.85 -8.96 -4.96
N GLU A 19 -7.81 -9.67 -5.38
CA GLU A 19 -7.59 -11.05 -4.96
C GLU A 19 -7.25 -11.15 -3.47
N ALA A 20 -6.48 -10.19 -2.96
CA ALA A 20 -6.09 -10.17 -1.55
C ALA A 20 -7.24 -9.79 -0.61
N PHE A 21 -8.13 -8.90 -1.07
CA PHE A 21 -9.22 -8.38 -0.25
C PHE A 21 -10.57 -8.57 -0.95
N PRO A 22 -11.01 -9.83 -1.15
CA PRO A 22 -12.19 -10.10 -1.97
C PRO A 22 -13.49 -9.49 -1.41
N ASP A 23 -13.61 -9.36 -0.09
CA ASP A 23 -14.80 -8.83 0.55
C ASP A 23 -14.82 -7.31 0.63
N ASN A 24 -13.69 -6.65 0.39
CA ASN A 24 -13.51 -5.23 0.65
C ASN A 24 -12.60 -4.55 -0.37
N HIS A 25 -12.55 -5.11 -1.58
CA HIS A 25 -11.57 -4.68 -2.57
C HIS A 25 -11.73 -3.23 -3.01
N ARG A 26 -12.97 -2.73 -3.09
CA ARG A 26 -13.22 -1.34 -3.55
C ARG A 26 -12.62 -0.32 -2.58
N VAL A 27 -12.84 -0.55 -1.29
CA VAL A 27 -12.32 0.34 -0.24
C VAL A 27 -10.79 0.21 -0.15
N MET A 28 -10.28 -1.01 -0.16
CA MET A 28 -8.83 -1.22 -0.08
C MET A 28 -8.10 -0.66 -1.29
N LEU A 29 -8.69 -0.78 -2.48
CA LEU A 29 -8.13 -0.14 -3.68
C LEU A 29 -8.10 1.39 -3.53
N ALA A 30 -9.19 1.96 -3.04
CA ALA A 30 -9.27 3.42 -2.82
C ALA A 30 -8.22 3.89 -1.80
N ILE A 31 -7.99 3.12 -0.74
CA ILE A 31 -6.95 3.40 0.24
C ILE A 31 -5.56 3.39 -0.42
N ALA A 32 -5.26 2.36 -1.20
CA ALA A 32 -3.97 2.26 -1.89
C ALA A 32 -3.77 3.43 -2.87
N GLN A 33 -4.82 3.84 -3.56
CA GLN A 33 -4.77 5.00 -4.45
C GLN A 33 -4.49 6.29 -3.68
N ALA A 34 -5.15 6.48 -2.54
CA ALA A 34 -4.94 7.66 -1.69
C ALA A 34 -3.55 7.66 -1.05
N GLU A 35 -3.02 6.49 -0.69
CA GLU A 35 -1.72 6.39 -0.03
C GLU A 35 -0.55 6.59 -0.99
N SER A 36 -0.60 6.01 -2.17
CA SER A 36 0.55 5.99 -3.08
C SER A 36 0.21 6.19 -4.55
N ASN A 37 -1.07 6.30 -4.89
CA ASN A 37 -1.54 6.28 -6.27
C ASN A 37 -1.08 5.00 -7.00
N LEU A 38 -1.11 3.87 -6.28
CA LEU A 38 -0.65 2.56 -6.75
C LEU A 38 0.82 2.54 -7.18
N ASN A 39 1.64 3.38 -6.58
CA ASN A 39 3.06 3.46 -6.92
C ASN A 39 3.87 2.53 -6.01
N PRO A 40 4.44 1.44 -6.57
CA PRO A 40 5.22 0.50 -5.74
C PRO A 40 6.48 1.11 -5.15
N SER A 41 6.99 2.20 -5.74
CA SER A 41 8.20 2.88 -5.31
C SER A 41 7.96 4.06 -4.39
N ALA A 42 6.73 4.29 -3.98
CA ALA A 42 6.39 5.44 -3.12
C ALA A 42 7.07 5.33 -1.76
N LEU A 43 7.62 6.44 -1.31
CA LEU A 43 8.27 6.55 0.00
C LEU A 43 7.82 7.85 0.65
N ASN A 44 7.26 7.73 1.87
CA ASN A 44 7.02 8.86 2.75
C ASN A 44 7.98 8.73 3.94
N PRO A 45 8.87 9.71 4.16
CA PRO A 45 9.95 9.57 5.17
C PRO A 45 9.52 9.84 6.62
N GLU A 46 8.25 9.73 6.95
CA GLU A 46 7.77 9.94 8.32
C GLU A 46 8.46 9.03 9.34
N SER A 47 8.67 9.56 10.54
CA SER A 47 9.26 8.80 11.64
C SER A 47 8.23 7.94 12.37
N HIS A 48 8.60 6.70 12.67
CA HIS A 48 7.75 5.72 13.35
C HIS A 48 8.51 5.03 14.48
N ASN A 49 8.56 5.68 15.66
CA ASN A 49 9.10 5.04 16.87
C ASN A 49 10.44 4.29 16.68
N GLY A 50 11.44 4.97 16.13
CA GLY A 50 12.78 4.40 15.98
C GLY A 50 13.13 3.95 14.58
N CYS A 51 12.20 4.02 13.62
CA CYS A 51 12.51 3.82 12.22
C CYS A 51 11.79 4.87 11.37
N ASP A 52 12.24 5.06 10.15
CA ASP A 52 11.70 6.08 9.25
C ASP A 52 11.12 5.46 8.00
N GLY A 53 9.96 5.97 7.60
CA GLY A 53 9.38 5.71 6.30
C GLY A 53 8.14 4.83 6.29
N SER A 54 7.29 5.14 5.33
CA SER A 54 6.18 4.31 4.87
C SER A 54 6.41 4.01 3.39
N PHE A 55 6.20 2.77 2.99
CA PHE A 55 6.75 2.23 1.75
C PHE A 55 5.70 1.59 0.86
N GLY A 56 5.78 1.90 -0.43
CA GLY A 56 5.09 1.15 -1.48
C GLY A 56 3.60 1.39 -1.58
N VAL A 57 2.91 0.45 -2.18
CA VAL A 57 1.50 0.56 -2.59
C VAL A 57 0.58 0.96 -1.44
N PHE A 58 0.67 0.27 -0.30
CA PHE A 58 -0.15 0.55 0.87
C PHE A 58 0.53 1.43 1.91
N GLN A 59 1.68 1.99 1.59
CA GLN A 59 2.44 2.84 2.51
C GLN A 59 2.60 2.21 3.89
N ILE A 60 3.17 1.00 3.88
CA ILE A 60 3.41 0.24 5.10
C ILE A 60 4.55 0.88 5.89
N ALA A 61 4.30 1.19 7.16
CA ALA A 61 5.31 1.77 8.03
C ALA A 61 6.44 0.77 8.30
N CYS A 62 7.66 1.27 8.35
CA CYS A 62 8.86 0.46 8.54
C CYS A 62 8.83 -0.44 9.78
N LEU A 63 8.10 -0.03 10.82
CA LEU A 63 8.03 -0.78 12.08
C LEU A 63 7.37 -2.15 11.96
N HIS A 64 6.64 -2.40 10.87
CA HIS A 64 5.90 -3.66 10.69
C HIS A 64 6.76 -4.79 10.13
N VAL A 65 7.97 -4.51 9.64
CA VAL A 65 8.82 -5.49 8.97
C VAL A 65 10.28 -5.30 9.37
N ASP A 66 11.09 -6.35 9.18
CA ASP A 66 12.53 -6.30 9.48
C ASP A 66 13.32 -5.61 8.38
N ASP A 67 12.91 -5.78 7.12
CA ASP A 67 13.59 -5.17 5.97
C ASP A 67 12.59 -4.33 5.17
N PRO A 68 12.49 -3.03 5.46
CA PRO A 68 11.52 -2.17 4.79
C PRO A 68 11.69 -2.06 3.28
N GLU A 69 12.90 -2.25 2.74
CA GLU A 69 13.11 -2.17 1.30
C GLU A 69 12.36 -3.27 0.53
N MET A 70 12.07 -4.40 1.18
CA MET A 70 11.25 -5.44 0.58
C MET A 70 9.82 -4.97 0.30
N LEU A 71 9.37 -3.92 0.98
CA LEU A 71 8.02 -3.37 0.78
C LEU A 71 7.83 -2.70 -0.57
N TYR A 72 8.90 -2.46 -1.33
CA TYR A 72 8.79 -1.99 -2.71
C TYR A 72 8.34 -3.09 -3.66
N ASP A 73 8.41 -4.35 -3.27
CA ASP A 73 7.82 -5.45 -4.02
C ASP A 73 6.30 -5.44 -3.82
N VAL A 74 5.56 -5.42 -4.93
CA VAL A 74 4.09 -5.29 -4.89
C VAL A 74 3.44 -6.44 -4.13
N ASP A 75 3.83 -7.68 -4.43
CA ASP A 75 3.23 -8.85 -3.79
C ASP A 75 3.51 -8.87 -2.29
N TYR A 76 4.74 -8.56 -1.90
CA TYR A 76 5.11 -8.50 -0.49
C TYR A 76 4.36 -7.39 0.23
N ASN A 77 4.26 -6.20 -0.38
CA ASN A 77 3.54 -5.07 0.21
C ASN A 77 2.08 -5.43 0.50
N ILE A 78 1.41 -6.03 -0.48
CA ILE A 78 0.00 -6.43 -0.35
C ILE A 78 -0.15 -7.55 0.69
N GLU A 79 0.78 -8.50 0.73
CA GLU A 79 0.76 -9.56 1.74
C GLU A 79 0.86 -9.00 3.16
N ILE A 80 1.78 -8.07 3.38
CA ILE A 80 1.93 -7.42 4.69
C ILE A 80 0.70 -6.57 5.02
N ALA A 81 0.16 -5.85 4.02
CA ALA A 81 -1.07 -5.07 4.21
C ALA A 81 -2.22 -5.97 4.67
N LYS A 82 -2.36 -7.15 4.07
CA LYS A 82 -3.40 -8.10 4.47
C LYS A 82 -3.20 -8.60 5.89
N LYS A 83 -1.97 -8.88 6.29
CA LYS A 83 -1.67 -9.29 7.68
C LYS A 83 -2.04 -8.18 8.67
N ILE A 84 -1.69 -6.94 8.36
CA ILE A 84 -2.01 -5.78 9.20
C ILE A 84 -3.53 -5.61 9.29
N TYR A 85 -4.23 -5.69 8.16
CA TYR A 85 -5.68 -5.59 8.10
C TYR A 85 -6.35 -6.64 8.98
N ASN A 86 -5.90 -7.87 8.90
CA ASN A 86 -6.48 -8.97 9.68
C ASN A 86 -6.22 -8.82 11.18
N ARG A 87 -5.09 -8.22 11.55
CA ARG A 87 -4.70 -8.03 12.95
C ARG A 87 -5.33 -6.78 13.56
N ASP A 88 -5.26 -5.65 12.83
CA ASP A 88 -5.53 -4.32 13.39
C ASP A 88 -6.77 -3.64 12.78
N GLY A 89 -7.28 -4.15 11.67
CA GLY A 89 -8.41 -3.54 10.99
C GLY A 89 -8.03 -2.42 10.03
N ILE A 90 -9.04 -1.88 9.34
CA ILE A 90 -8.86 -0.90 8.28
C ILE A 90 -8.44 0.48 8.83
N GLU A 91 -8.77 0.76 10.08
CA GLU A 91 -8.50 2.06 10.70
C GLU A 91 -7.02 2.37 10.89
N ILE A 92 -6.16 1.36 10.69
CA ILE A 92 -4.71 1.57 10.74
C ILE A 92 -4.22 2.50 9.64
N TRP A 93 -4.94 2.57 8.52
CA TRP A 93 -4.56 3.45 7.40
C TRP A 93 -5.10 4.86 7.60
N GLY A 94 -4.17 5.84 7.62
CA GLY A 94 -4.53 7.25 7.73
C GLY A 94 -5.47 7.70 6.62
N ALA A 95 -5.28 7.20 5.40
CA ALA A 95 -6.15 7.51 4.27
C ALA A 95 -7.60 7.09 4.51
N PHE A 96 -7.84 6.06 5.32
CA PHE A 96 -9.18 5.67 5.70
C PHE A 96 -9.75 6.58 6.78
N THR A 97 -8.99 6.81 7.86
CA THR A 97 -9.48 7.59 9.01
C THR A 97 -9.66 9.07 8.70
N ASP A 98 -8.83 9.64 7.82
CA ASP A 98 -8.97 11.04 7.40
C ASP A 98 -9.87 11.20 6.17
N LYS A 99 -10.42 10.11 5.65
CA LYS A 99 -11.38 10.07 4.54
C LYS A 99 -10.80 10.46 3.17
N ARG A 100 -9.48 10.50 3.01
CA ARG A 100 -8.88 10.74 1.69
C ARG A 100 -9.27 9.67 0.67
N TYR A 101 -9.52 8.44 1.12
CA TYR A 101 -9.91 7.36 0.24
C TYR A 101 -11.23 7.62 -0.50
N LEU A 102 -12.11 8.47 0.06
CA LEU A 102 -13.41 8.74 -0.56
C LEU A 102 -13.28 9.36 -1.96
N ALA A 103 -12.20 10.10 -2.21
CA ALA A 103 -11.96 10.70 -3.53
C ALA A 103 -11.73 9.65 -4.62
N TYR A 104 -11.37 8.43 -4.24
CA TYR A 104 -11.05 7.33 -5.15
C TYR A 104 -12.08 6.21 -5.14
N LEU A 105 -13.10 6.34 -4.31
CA LEU A 105 -14.14 5.32 -4.17
C LEU A 105 -15.17 5.48 -5.28
N ASN A 106 -15.38 4.41 -6.02
CA ASN A 106 -16.35 4.37 -7.11
C ASN A 106 -17.62 3.63 -6.70
#